data_0078680ad6f0b3797ea3833f2092ec64
#
_entry.id   0078680ad6f0b3797ea3833f2092ec64
#
_cell.length_a   1.000
_cell.length_b   1.000
_cell.length_c   1.000
_cell.angle_alpha   90.00
_cell.angle_beta   90.00
_cell.angle_gamma   90.00
#
_symmetry.space_group_name_H-M   'P 1'
#
loop_
_entity.id
_entity.type
_entity.pdbx_description
1 polymer ?
#
loop_
_entity_poly.entity_id
_entity_poly.type
_entity_poly.pdbx_seq_one_letter_code
_entity_poly.pdbx_strand_id
1 'polypeptide(L)'
;MTRLLRFTLACATVCTGVAQAFAQAPEPLALVQTIPLPDVRGRIDHLDIDPDGERLFVAALGNDSVEVIDLRAGRRTIRLAPLQEPQGVAWLAESKTLLVASGRSGRVDFFAGPALVRGAHIDGLEDADNVRYVSATRQVYVGYGSALAVIDPAAEKMTGSIKLSAHPESFQLDATDSHIFVNVPNAAQIAVVDRQRGSVVATWNLGEMHANFPMAVDEAAHRLFVATRRPAALLVYDTETGKRVTTLPIDGDADDLFFDAEYRRIYAICGQGAVEVIRQQDADRYAIIAKMVTAAGARTGLFSAARKTLYVAVPSHGSSAAEVRVYAVR
;
A
#
# COMPACT_ATOMS: atom_id res chain seq x y z
N MET A 1 36.85 88.17 16.69
CA MET A 1 36.42 86.93 17.38
C MET A 1 35.32 86.32 16.56
N THR A 2 35.68 85.38 15.66
CA THR A 2 34.77 84.80 14.67
C THR A 2 34.58 83.31 15.03
N ARG A 3 33.35 82.88 15.43
CA ARG A 3 33.04 81.47 15.75
C ARG A 3 32.64 80.75 14.46
N LEU A 4 33.38 79.71 14.10
CA LEU A 4 33.05 78.77 13.02
C LEU A 4 32.02 77.74 13.60
N LEU A 5 30.88 77.66 12.94
CA LEU A 5 29.88 76.62 13.15
C LEU A 5 30.24 75.42 12.25
N ARG A 6 30.51 74.23 12.83
CA ARG A 6 30.70 73.00 12.11
C ARG A 6 29.37 72.28 11.99
N PHE A 7 28.85 72.04 10.79
CA PHE A 7 27.70 71.17 10.49
C PHE A 7 28.26 69.75 10.26
N THR A 8 27.84 68.81 11.09
CA THR A 8 28.05 67.38 10.89
C THR A 8 26.86 66.80 10.14
N LEU A 9 27.08 66.30 8.90
CA LEU A 9 26.10 65.63 8.08
C LEU A 9 26.10 64.16 8.46
N ALA A 10 25.00 63.67 9.07
CA ALA A 10 24.80 62.24 9.38
C ALA A 10 24.16 61.55 8.17
N CYS A 11 24.93 60.67 7.52
CA CYS A 11 24.43 59.83 6.42
C CYS A 11 23.74 58.60 7.03
N ALA A 12 22.41 58.52 6.94
CA ALA A 12 21.65 57.37 7.34
C ALA A 12 21.59 56.36 6.17
N THR A 13 22.33 55.28 6.29
CA THR A 13 22.27 54.15 5.34
C THR A 13 21.04 53.34 5.61
N VAL A 14 20.04 53.39 4.75
CA VAL A 14 18.85 52.53 4.79
C VAL A 14 19.23 51.21 4.14
N CYS A 15 19.44 50.16 4.95
CA CYS A 15 19.55 48.78 4.46
C CYS A 15 18.14 48.23 4.17
N THR A 16 17.76 48.24 2.90
CA THR A 16 16.57 47.52 2.44
C THR A 16 16.89 46.02 2.39
N GLY A 17 16.50 45.28 3.44
CA GLY A 17 16.58 43.85 3.46
C GLY A 17 15.51 43.26 2.47
N VAL A 18 15.99 42.69 1.36
CA VAL A 18 15.16 41.91 0.46
C VAL A 18 14.90 40.57 1.15
N ALA A 19 13.72 40.39 1.74
CA ALA A 19 13.25 39.09 2.21
C ALA A 19 13.03 38.22 0.97
N GLN A 20 13.96 37.30 0.69
CA GLN A 20 13.74 36.23 -0.27
C GLN A 20 12.65 35.29 0.32
N ALA A 21 11.46 35.35 -0.22
CA ALA A 21 10.46 34.34 0.00
C ALA A 21 10.95 33.04 -0.66
N PHE A 22 11.46 32.11 0.14
CA PHE A 22 11.69 30.75 -0.33
C PHE A 22 10.33 30.16 -0.68
N ALA A 23 10.08 29.95 -1.96
CA ALA A 23 8.92 29.18 -2.40
C ALA A 23 9.03 27.79 -1.79
N GLN A 24 8.09 27.46 -0.89
CA GLN A 24 8.00 26.14 -0.29
C GLN A 24 7.78 25.13 -1.42
N ALA A 25 8.62 24.09 -1.49
CA ALA A 25 8.44 23.05 -2.49
C ALA A 25 7.01 22.48 -2.38
N PRO A 26 6.33 22.21 -3.50
CA PRO A 26 4.97 21.71 -3.46
C PRO A 26 4.92 20.40 -2.67
N GLU A 27 3.86 20.24 -1.86
CA GLU A 27 3.64 18.99 -1.13
C GLU A 27 3.56 17.82 -2.11
N PRO A 28 4.22 16.68 -1.80
CA PRO A 28 4.29 15.53 -2.70
C PRO A 28 2.95 14.85 -2.94
N LEU A 29 2.00 15.02 -2.03
CA LEU A 29 0.62 14.53 -2.11
C LEU A 29 -0.34 15.69 -1.85
N ALA A 30 -1.39 15.82 -2.64
CA ALA A 30 -2.45 16.80 -2.44
C ALA A 30 -3.81 16.10 -2.37
N LEU A 31 -4.55 16.28 -1.28
CA LEU A 31 -5.93 15.80 -1.17
C LEU A 31 -6.79 16.52 -2.21
N VAL A 32 -7.34 15.77 -3.17
CA VAL A 32 -8.16 16.30 -4.27
C VAL A 32 -9.63 15.89 -4.17
N GLN A 33 -9.93 14.81 -3.46
CA GLN A 33 -11.29 14.33 -3.28
C GLN A 33 -11.43 13.50 -2.02
N THR A 34 -12.62 13.52 -1.42
CA THR A 34 -13.04 12.60 -0.36
C THR A 34 -14.33 11.92 -0.82
N ILE A 35 -14.34 10.59 -0.82
CA ILE A 35 -15.48 9.77 -1.26
C ILE A 35 -16.11 9.15 -0.01
N PRO A 36 -17.31 9.58 0.41
CA PRO A 36 -17.92 9.10 1.65
C PRO A 36 -18.46 7.67 1.50
N LEU A 37 -18.32 6.89 2.59
CA LEU A 37 -18.88 5.55 2.77
C LEU A 37 -19.69 5.50 4.09
N PRO A 38 -20.81 6.23 4.19
CA PRO A 38 -21.43 6.57 5.47
C PRO A 38 -21.99 5.37 6.25
N ASP A 39 -22.27 4.28 5.60
CA ASP A 39 -22.82 3.03 6.15
C ASP A 39 -21.81 1.89 6.22
N VAL A 40 -20.51 2.18 6.03
CA VAL A 40 -19.40 1.24 6.24
C VAL A 40 -18.91 1.38 7.68
N ARG A 41 -18.73 0.23 8.35
CA ARG A 41 -18.29 0.15 9.74
C ARG A 41 -17.07 -0.74 9.88
N GLY A 42 -16.34 -0.52 10.97
CA GLY A 42 -15.17 -1.33 11.31
C GLY A 42 -13.97 -1.09 10.40
N ARG A 43 -13.09 -2.06 10.39
CA ARG A 43 -11.82 -2.02 9.65
C ARG A 43 -12.08 -2.10 8.14
N ILE A 44 -11.30 -1.35 7.39
CA ILE A 44 -11.18 -1.49 5.93
C ILE A 44 -9.81 -2.09 5.66
N ASP A 45 -9.75 -3.00 4.69
CA ASP A 45 -8.53 -3.70 4.30
C ASP A 45 -8.07 -3.30 2.89
N HIS A 46 -7.58 -4.24 2.08
CA HIS A 46 -6.93 -3.91 0.83
C HIS A 46 -7.88 -3.39 -0.25
N LEU A 47 -7.29 -2.69 -1.21
CA LEU A 47 -7.97 -2.09 -2.34
C LEU A 47 -7.34 -2.57 -3.63
N ASP A 48 -8.14 -2.58 -4.70
CA ASP A 48 -7.65 -2.73 -6.07
C ASP A 48 -8.46 -1.86 -7.03
N ILE A 49 -7.96 -1.67 -8.25
CA ILE A 49 -8.54 -0.76 -9.23
C ILE A 49 -8.67 -1.45 -10.59
N ASP A 50 -9.77 -1.18 -11.26
CA ASP A 50 -9.91 -1.45 -12.68
C ASP A 50 -8.84 -0.64 -13.44
N PRO A 51 -7.95 -1.27 -14.25
CA PRO A 51 -6.89 -0.57 -14.97
C PRO A 51 -7.39 0.53 -15.90
N ASP A 52 -8.59 0.40 -16.47
CA ASP A 52 -9.25 1.44 -17.22
C ASP A 52 -9.61 2.63 -16.32
N GLY A 53 -9.46 2.44 -15.00
CA GLY A 53 -9.46 3.48 -13.99
C GLY A 53 -10.83 4.00 -13.61
N GLU A 54 -11.87 3.24 -13.85
CA GLU A 54 -13.22 3.72 -13.56
C GLU A 54 -13.80 3.19 -12.25
N ARG A 55 -13.30 2.04 -11.75
CA ARG A 55 -13.82 1.43 -10.52
C ARG A 55 -12.70 1.14 -9.53
N LEU A 56 -12.91 1.57 -8.28
CA LEU A 56 -12.09 1.20 -7.14
C LEU A 56 -12.85 0.16 -6.31
N PHE A 57 -12.18 -0.92 -5.97
CA PHE A 57 -12.69 -1.99 -5.12
C PHE A 57 -12.09 -1.84 -3.72
N VAL A 58 -12.93 -1.83 -2.70
CA VAL A 58 -12.52 -1.58 -1.31
C VAL A 58 -13.02 -2.73 -0.43
N ALA A 59 -12.13 -3.51 0.11
CA ALA A 59 -12.46 -4.57 1.05
C ALA A 59 -12.83 -3.97 2.41
N ALA A 60 -14.11 -3.82 2.69
CA ALA A 60 -14.64 -3.34 3.95
C ALA A 60 -14.78 -4.51 4.92
N LEU A 61 -13.64 -5.02 5.44
CA LEU A 61 -13.52 -6.22 6.26
C LEU A 61 -14.52 -6.23 7.42
N GLY A 62 -14.52 -5.17 8.24
CA GLY A 62 -15.40 -5.08 9.41
C GLY A 62 -16.89 -4.84 9.07
N ASN A 63 -17.21 -4.67 7.79
CA ASN A 63 -18.57 -4.50 7.26
C ASN A 63 -19.07 -5.71 6.46
N ASP A 64 -18.27 -6.77 6.37
CA ASP A 64 -18.56 -7.99 5.60
C ASP A 64 -18.97 -7.71 4.14
N SER A 65 -18.33 -6.71 3.50
CA SER A 65 -18.65 -6.26 2.14
C SER A 65 -17.44 -5.80 1.36
N VAL A 66 -17.54 -5.81 0.03
CA VAL A 66 -16.67 -5.03 -0.85
C VAL A 66 -17.48 -3.88 -1.44
N GLU A 67 -16.96 -2.67 -1.30
CA GLU A 67 -17.56 -1.46 -1.82
C GLU A 67 -16.95 -1.13 -3.19
N VAL A 68 -17.79 -0.98 -4.21
CA VAL A 68 -17.34 -0.63 -5.58
C VAL A 68 -17.64 0.85 -5.81
N ILE A 69 -16.59 1.61 -5.99
CA ILE A 69 -16.64 3.06 -6.17
C ILE A 69 -16.45 3.38 -7.66
N ASP A 70 -17.36 4.15 -8.22
CA ASP A 70 -17.18 4.83 -9.50
C ASP A 70 -16.31 6.06 -9.26
N LEU A 71 -15.10 6.03 -9.79
CA LEU A 71 -14.10 7.10 -9.59
C LEU A 71 -14.45 8.38 -10.34
N ARG A 72 -15.19 8.27 -11.45
CA ARG A 72 -15.67 9.44 -12.20
C ARG A 72 -16.80 10.15 -11.47
N ALA A 73 -17.75 9.37 -10.96
CA ALA A 73 -18.87 9.89 -10.19
C ALA A 73 -18.51 10.26 -8.75
N GLY A 74 -17.36 9.77 -8.24
CA GLY A 74 -16.90 10.00 -6.87
C GLY A 74 -17.83 9.42 -5.81
N ARG A 75 -18.43 8.26 -6.07
CA ARG A 75 -19.37 7.63 -5.15
C ARG A 75 -19.42 6.12 -5.31
N ARG A 76 -19.82 5.43 -4.25
CA ARG A 76 -20.13 3.99 -4.33
C ARG A 76 -21.32 3.75 -5.25
N THR A 77 -21.20 2.73 -6.10
CA THR A 77 -22.25 2.30 -7.03
C THR A 77 -22.75 0.89 -6.76
N ILE A 78 -21.90 -0.01 -6.25
CA ILE A 78 -22.25 -1.40 -5.92
C ILE A 78 -21.70 -1.72 -4.54
N ARG A 79 -22.43 -2.58 -3.81
CA ARG A 79 -21.95 -3.27 -2.61
C ARG A 79 -22.08 -4.76 -2.85
N LEU A 80 -20.96 -5.48 -2.74
CA LEU A 80 -20.93 -6.94 -2.78
C LEU A 80 -21.03 -7.45 -1.34
N ALA A 81 -22.18 -8.05 -1.02
CA ALA A 81 -22.49 -8.58 0.32
C ALA A 81 -23.56 -9.69 0.22
N PRO A 82 -23.70 -10.61 1.21
CA PRO A 82 -22.77 -10.74 2.33
C PRO A 82 -21.47 -11.44 1.94
N LEU A 83 -20.37 -11.00 2.56
CA LEU A 83 -19.08 -11.66 2.59
C LEU A 83 -18.73 -11.99 4.04
N GLN A 84 -17.59 -12.60 4.33
CA GLN A 84 -17.18 -12.90 5.71
C GLN A 84 -15.72 -12.49 5.90
N GLU A 85 -15.51 -11.26 6.38
CA GLU A 85 -14.21 -10.61 6.51
C GLU A 85 -13.44 -10.60 5.19
N PRO A 86 -13.91 -9.87 4.15
CA PRO A 86 -13.15 -9.69 2.93
C PRO A 86 -11.88 -8.88 3.25
N GLN A 87 -10.72 -9.44 2.93
CA GLN A 87 -9.41 -8.86 3.15
C GLN A 87 -8.77 -8.48 1.82
N GLY A 88 -8.49 -9.45 0.97
CA GLY A 88 -7.85 -9.24 -0.32
C GLY A 88 -8.84 -9.09 -1.48
N VAL A 89 -8.52 -8.20 -2.40
CA VAL A 89 -9.23 -8.02 -3.67
C VAL A 89 -8.25 -7.97 -4.82
N ALA A 90 -8.60 -8.54 -5.97
CA ALA A 90 -7.79 -8.44 -7.19
C ALA A 90 -8.69 -8.37 -8.43
N TRP A 91 -8.46 -7.36 -9.27
CA TRP A 91 -9.14 -7.21 -10.55
C TRP A 91 -8.35 -7.87 -11.67
N LEU A 92 -8.97 -8.81 -12.36
CA LEU A 92 -8.43 -9.50 -13.52
C LEU A 92 -8.96 -8.82 -14.78
N ALA A 93 -8.16 -7.93 -15.35
CA ALA A 93 -8.60 -7.05 -16.46
C ALA A 93 -9.02 -7.85 -17.70
N GLU A 94 -8.30 -8.92 -18.03
CA GLU A 94 -8.53 -9.72 -19.25
C GLU A 94 -9.89 -10.45 -19.22
N SER A 95 -10.27 -11.00 -18.07
CA SER A 95 -11.55 -11.69 -17.86
C SER A 95 -12.64 -10.79 -17.31
N LYS A 96 -12.32 -9.55 -16.95
CA LYS A 96 -13.21 -8.61 -16.25
C LYS A 96 -13.86 -9.24 -15.01
N THR A 97 -13.04 -9.90 -14.20
CA THR A 97 -13.42 -10.63 -13.01
C THR A 97 -12.75 -10.03 -11.79
N LEU A 98 -13.50 -9.81 -10.73
CA LEU A 98 -12.99 -9.44 -9.42
C LEU A 98 -12.91 -10.70 -8.57
N LEU A 99 -11.73 -10.96 -7.99
CA LEU A 99 -11.53 -11.96 -6.95
C LEU A 99 -11.60 -11.29 -5.59
N VAL A 100 -12.25 -11.95 -4.64
CA VAL A 100 -12.35 -11.49 -3.24
C VAL A 100 -11.94 -12.64 -2.32
N ALA A 101 -10.85 -12.45 -1.59
CA ALA A 101 -10.41 -13.34 -0.53
C ALA A 101 -11.06 -12.93 0.80
N SER A 102 -11.69 -13.88 1.49
CA SER A 102 -12.44 -13.65 2.74
C SER A 102 -11.90 -14.53 3.86
N GLY A 103 -11.29 -13.90 4.88
CA GLY A 103 -10.57 -14.60 5.94
C GLY A 103 -11.44 -15.53 6.78
N ARG A 104 -12.58 -15.05 7.28
CA ARG A 104 -13.45 -15.84 8.18
C ARG A 104 -14.09 -17.02 7.48
N SER A 105 -14.45 -16.90 6.20
CA SER A 105 -15.01 -18.03 5.44
C SER A 105 -13.95 -18.98 4.88
N GLY A 106 -12.69 -18.54 4.80
CA GLY A 106 -11.63 -19.29 4.11
C GLY A 106 -11.93 -19.49 2.64
N ARG A 107 -12.45 -18.45 1.97
CA ARG A 107 -12.99 -18.54 0.62
C ARG A 107 -12.42 -17.46 -0.29
N VAL A 108 -12.23 -17.80 -1.55
CA VAL A 108 -12.02 -16.84 -2.66
C VAL A 108 -13.23 -16.92 -3.58
N ASP A 109 -14.00 -15.84 -3.65
CA ASP A 109 -15.17 -15.68 -4.51
C ASP A 109 -14.76 -14.98 -5.83
N PHE A 110 -15.40 -15.39 -6.94
CA PHE A 110 -15.26 -14.76 -8.25
C PHE A 110 -16.52 -13.97 -8.59
N PHE A 111 -16.33 -12.69 -8.97
CA PHE A 111 -17.40 -11.80 -9.38
C PHE A 111 -17.15 -11.34 -10.81
N ALA A 112 -18.09 -11.61 -11.72
CA ALA A 112 -17.90 -11.37 -13.13
C ALA A 112 -18.92 -10.39 -13.73
N GLY A 113 -18.55 -9.83 -14.87
CA GLY A 113 -19.37 -8.94 -15.65
C GLY A 113 -19.52 -7.52 -15.07
N PRO A 114 -20.26 -6.63 -15.75
CA PRO A 114 -20.42 -5.23 -15.33
C PRO A 114 -21.11 -5.07 -13.96
N ALA A 115 -22.05 -5.97 -13.66
CA ALA A 115 -22.79 -5.98 -12.39
C ALA A 115 -22.06 -6.74 -11.28
N LEU A 116 -20.90 -7.34 -11.54
CA LEU A 116 -20.13 -8.13 -10.59
C LEU A 116 -20.98 -9.22 -9.94
N VAL A 117 -21.57 -10.07 -10.79
CA VAL A 117 -22.40 -11.19 -10.32
C VAL A 117 -21.48 -12.24 -9.69
N ARG A 118 -21.83 -12.70 -8.48
CA ARG A 118 -21.10 -13.77 -7.81
C ARG A 118 -21.24 -15.07 -8.60
N GLY A 119 -20.12 -15.67 -8.97
CA GLY A 119 -20.00 -16.91 -9.71
C GLY A 119 -19.41 -18.04 -8.88
N ALA A 120 -18.34 -18.65 -9.39
CA ALA A 120 -17.60 -19.70 -8.72
C ALA A 120 -16.89 -19.21 -7.43
N HIS A 121 -16.43 -20.16 -6.65
CA HIS A 121 -15.62 -19.91 -5.47
C HIS A 121 -14.67 -21.08 -5.21
N ILE A 122 -13.62 -20.81 -4.43
CA ILE A 122 -12.68 -21.80 -3.91
C ILE A 122 -12.75 -21.76 -2.39
N ASP A 123 -13.01 -22.89 -1.77
CA ASP A 123 -13.07 -23.07 -0.31
C ASP A 123 -11.75 -23.63 0.24
N GLY A 124 -11.61 -23.64 1.57
CA GLY A 124 -10.50 -24.28 2.28
C GLY A 124 -9.23 -23.43 2.33
N LEU A 125 -9.35 -22.15 2.10
CA LEU A 125 -8.28 -21.16 2.20
C LEU A 125 -8.39 -20.40 3.54
N GLU A 126 -8.15 -21.10 4.66
CA GLU A 126 -8.26 -20.55 6.02
C GLU A 126 -7.51 -19.20 6.11
N ASP A 127 -8.19 -18.17 6.64
CA ASP A 127 -7.65 -16.82 6.76
C ASP A 127 -7.12 -16.27 5.42
N ALA A 128 -7.92 -16.43 4.35
CA ALA A 128 -7.55 -15.94 3.03
C ALA A 128 -7.44 -14.42 3.02
N ASP A 129 -6.25 -13.92 2.65
CA ASP A 129 -5.89 -12.51 2.77
C ASP A 129 -5.36 -11.95 1.44
N ASN A 130 -4.16 -11.43 1.44
CA ASN A 130 -3.54 -10.77 0.29
C ASN A 130 -3.67 -11.55 -1.02
N VAL A 131 -4.09 -10.87 -2.08
CA VAL A 131 -4.23 -11.45 -3.43
C VAL A 131 -3.33 -10.69 -4.40
N ARG A 132 -2.61 -11.42 -5.25
CA ARG A 132 -1.82 -10.84 -6.34
C ARG A 132 -2.07 -11.59 -7.64
N TYR A 133 -2.39 -10.85 -8.70
CA TYR A 133 -2.55 -11.37 -10.04
C TYR A 133 -1.30 -11.11 -10.88
N VAL A 134 -0.81 -12.13 -11.56
CA VAL A 134 0.31 -12.06 -12.49
C VAL A 134 -0.21 -12.24 -13.90
N SER A 135 -0.41 -11.14 -14.62
CA SER A 135 -0.97 -11.16 -15.99
C SER A 135 -0.11 -11.95 -16.96
N ALA A 136 1.22 -11.88 -16.84
CA ALA A 136 2.14 -12.60 -17.71
C ALA A 136 1.96 -14.13 -17.69
N THR A 137 1.65 -14.71 -16.52
CA THR A 137 1.40 -16.15 -16.35
C THR A 137 -0.07 -16.49 -16.17
N ARG A 138 -0.93 -15.47 -16.06
CA ARG A 138 -2.37 -15.58 -15.76
C ARG A 138 -2.64 -16.39 -14.48
N GLN A 139 -1.80 -16.26 -13.50
CA GLN A 139 -1.92 -16.92 -12.20
C GLN A 139 -2.28 -15.91 -11.11
N VAL A 140 -3.07 -16.36 -10.16
CA VAL A 140 -3.37 -15.62 -8.93
C VAL A 140 -2.70 -16.32 -7.76
N TYR A 141 -2.06 -15.52 -6.91
CA TYR A 141 -1.51 -15.98 -5.63
C TYR A 141 -2.35 -15.41 -4.50
N VAL A 142 -2.67 -16.25 -3.51
CA VAL A 142 -3.45 -15.85 -2.33
C VAL A 142 -2.73 -16.32 -1.08
N GLY A 143 -2.47 -15.39 -0.15
CA GLY A 143 -2.01 -15.74 1.19
C GLY A 143 -3.11 -16.43 1.98
N TYR A 144 -2.83 -17.56 2.64
CA TYR A 144 -3.79 -18.25 3.50
C TYR A 144 -3.11 -19.17 4.50
N GLY A 145 -3.72 -19.41 5.64
CA GLY A 145 -3.22 -20.35 6.65
C GLY A 145 -1.72 -20.20 6.90
N SER A 146 -0.92 -21.13 6.41
CA SER A 146 0.54 -21.06 6.39
C SER A 146 1.09 -21.39 4.99
N ALA A 147 0.50 -20.78 3.96
CA ALA A 147 0.86 -21.06 2.57
C ALA A 147 0.46 -19.91 1.62
N LEU A 148 0.96 -19.97 0.39
CA LEU A 148 0.43 -19.26 -0.77
C LEU A 148 -0.32 -20.24 -1.65
N ALA A 149 -1.60 -20.01 -1.90
CA ALA A 149 -2.36 -20.72 -2.93
C ALA A 149 -1.95 -20.20 -4.31
N VAL A 150 -1.84 -21.12 -5.27
CA VAL A 150 -1.69 -20.81 -6.69
C VAL A 150 -3.00 -21.16 -7.38
N ILE A 151 -3.64 -20.19 -8.00
CA ILE A 151 -4.97 -20.33 -8.60
C ILE A 151 -4.86 -20.05 -10.11
N ASP A 152 -5.45 -20.94 -10.90
CA ASP A 152 -5.78 -20.69 -12.30
C ASP A 152 -7.18 -20.05 -12.36
N PRO A 153 -7.28 -18.73 -12.61
CA PRO A 153 -8.57 -18.06 -12.60
C PRO A 153 -9.45 -18.40 -13.80
N ALA A 154 -8.88 -18.90 -14.91
CA ALA A 154 -9.67 -19.33 -16.05
C ALA A 154 -10.33 -20.68 -15.82
N ALA A 155 -9.65 -21.56 -15.07
CA ALA A 155 -10.23 -22.84 -14.64
C ALA A 155 -11.01 -22.72 -13.32
N GLU A 156 -10.95 -21.56 -12.65
CA GLU A 156 -11.56 -21.28 -11.34
C GLU A 156 -11.15 -22.31 -10.29
N LYS A 157 -9.84 -22.68 -10.27
CA LYS A 157 -9.32 -23.77 -9.44
C LYS A 157 -7.96 -23.43 -8.84
N MET A 158 -7.76 -23.90 -7.62
CA MET A 158 -6.45 -23.98 -7.02
C MET A 158 -5.63 -25.07 -7.72
N THR A 159 -4.44 -24.72 -8.22
CA THR A 159 -3.53 -25.59 -8.95
C THR A 159 -2.30 -25.98 -8.13
N GLY A 160 -2.03 -25.27 -7.05
CA GLY A 160 -0.90 -25.53 -6.16
C GLY A 160 -1.01 -24.81 -4.83
N SER A 161 -0.13 -25.21 -3.92
CA SER A 161 0.05 -24.57 -2.61
C SER A 161 1.53 -24.56 -2.25
N ILE A 162 2.03 -23.39 -1.87
CA ILE A 162 3.43 -23.20 -1.49
C ILE A 162 3.48 -23.01 0.02
N LYS A 163 4.02 -24.00 0.72
CA LYS A 163 4.06 -24.01 2.19
C LYS A 163 5.04 -22.97 2.72
N LEU A 164 4.62 -22.25 3.75
CA LEU A 164 5.40 -21.28 4.53
C LEU A 164 5.53 -21.74 5.98
N SER A 165 6.32 -21.01 6.78
CA SER A 165 6.54 -21.32 8.20
C SER A 165 5.37 -20.89 9.10
N ALA A 166 4.61 -19.87 8.69
CA ALA A 166 3.40 -19.37 9.36
C ALA A 166 2.57 -18.56 8.36
N HIS A 167 1.50 -17.91 8.85
CA HIS A 167 0.60 -17.09 8.03
C HIS A 167 1.37 -15.99 7.27
N PRO A 168 1.20 -15.91 5.93
CA PRO A 168 1.75 -14.82 5.12
C PRO A 168 0.89 -13.57 5.23
N GLU A 169 1.55 -12.44 5.27
CA GLU A 169 0.95 -11.13 5.05
C GLU A 169 1.29 -10.63 3.63
N SER A 170 1.59 -9.34 3.45
CA SER A 170 1.94 -8.84 2.12
C SER A 170 3.08 -9.62 1.47
N PHE A 171 2.95 -9.84 0.19
CA PHE A 171 4.00 -10.43 -0.64
C PHE A 171 4.12 -9.68 -1.97
N GLN A 172 5.32 -9.70 -2.55
CA GLN A 172 5.62 -9.08 -3.83
C GLN A 172 6.25 -10.11 -4.76
N LEU A 173 5.80 -10.07 -6.03
CA LEU A 173 6.36 -10.89 -7.08
C LEU A 173 7.42 -10.06 -7.80
N ASP A 174 8.60 -10.61 -7.94
CA ASP A 174 9.64 -10.05 -8.79
C ASP A 174 9.29 -10.36 -10.25
N ALA A 175 9.09 -9.34 -11.07
CA ALA A 175 8.76 -9.51 -12.49
C ALA A 175 9.98 -9.89 -13.33
N THR A 176 11.18 -9.54 -12.86
CA THR A 176 12.46 -9.82 -13.55
C THR A 176 13.02 -11.20 -13.22
N ASP A 177 12.59 -11.78 -12.08
CA ASP A 177 13.02 -13.08 -11.58
C ASP A 177 11.80 -13.95 -11.23
N SER A 178 12.00 -15.21 -10.98
CA SER A 178 10.94 -16.14 -10.58
C SER A 178 10.60 -16.08 -9.08
N HIS A 179 11.11 -15.12 -8.34
CA HIS A 179 10.93 -15.04 -6.90
C HIS A 179 9.62 -14.36 -6.46
N ILE A 180 9.13 -14.80 -5.29
CA ILE A 180 8.14 -14.09 -4.50
C ILE A 180 8.78 -13.81 -3.14
N PHE A 181 8.79 -12.55 -2.73
CA PHE A 181 9.15 -12.16 -1.37
C PHE A 181 7.87 -12.13 -0.53
N VAL A 182 7.87 -12.82 0.60
CA VAL A 182 6.68 -13.00 1.45
C VAL A 182 6.99 -12.59 2.88
N ASN A 183 6.25 -11.65 3.41
CA ASN A 183 6.29 -11.35 4.84
C ASN A 183 5.61 -12.46 5.65
N VAL A 184 6.31 -12.96 6.67
CA VAL A 184 5.80 -13.97 7.61
C VAL A 184 5.97 -13.45 9.04
N PRO A 185 5.04 -12.57 9.52
CA PRO A 185 5.24 -11.81 10.76
C PRO A 185 5.38 -12.66 12.01
N ASN A 186 4.62 -13.76 12.10
CA ASN A 186 4.67 -14.66 13.26
C ASN A 186 6.00 -15.44 13.35
N ALA A 187 6.77 -15.49 12.28
CA ALA A 187 8.11 -16.06 12.24
C ALA A 187 9.20 -14.98 12.21
N ALA A 188 8.84 -13.69 12.24
CA ALA A 188 9.74 -12.54 12.14
C ALA A 188 10.73 -12.69 10.97
N GLN A 189 10.23 -13.01 9.79
CA GLN A 189 11.06 -13.28 8.62
C GLN A 189 10.41 -12.82 7.30
N ILE A 190 11.24 -12.73 6.26
CA ILE A 190 10.83 -12.68 4.86
C ILE A 190 11.19 -14.04 4.26
N ALA A 191 10.22 -14.74 3.70
CA ALA A 191 10.48 -15.95 2.91
C ALA A 191 10.68 -15.57 1.44
N VAL A 192 11.69 -16.17 0.80
CA VAL A 192 11.92 -16.06 -0.63
C VAL A 192 11.47 -17.37 -1.27
N VAL A 193 10.46 -17.29 -2.11
CA VAL A 193 9.85 -18.42 -2.80
C VAL A 193 10.29 -18.40 -4.26
N ASP A 194 10.75 -19.54 -4.76
CA ASP A 194 10.92 -19.78 -6.19
C ASP A 194 9.61 -20.29 -6.78
N ARG A 195 9.02 -19.50 -7.70
CA ARG A 195 7.72 -19.80 -8.33
C ARG A 195 7.76 -21.08 -9.19
N GLN A 196 8.90 -21.35 -9.84
CA GLN A 196 9.04 -22.52 -10.71
C GLN A 196 9.14 -23.80 -9.91
N ARG A 197 9.86 -23.74 -8.77
CA ARG A 197 9.99 -24.87 -7.84
C ARG A 197 8.78 -25.04 -6.92
N GLY A 198 7.98 -23.97 -6.75
CA GLY A 198 6.86 -23.95 -5.82
C GLY A 198 7.30 -24.15 -4.36
N SER A 199 8.44 -23.59 -3.97
CA SER A 199 9.00 -23.80 -2.63
C SER A 199 9.83 -22.61 -2.15
N VAL A 200 9.96 -22.47 -0.82
CA VAL A 200 10.88 -21.52 -0.18
C VAL A 200 12.31 -21.93 -0.45
N VAL A 201 13.11 -21.03 -0.98
CA VAL A 201 14.54 -21.24 -1.31
C VAL A 201 15.46 -20.45 -0.38
N ALA A 202 14.98 -19.40 0.26
CA ALA A 202 15.72 -18.65 1.27
C ALA A 202 14.80 -18.05 2.31
N THR A 203 15.35 -17.69 3.46
CA THR A 203 14.66 -17.02 4.54
C THR A 203 15.55 -15.93 5.11
N TRP A 204 15.03 -14.70 5.18
CA TRP A 204 15.74 -13.56 5.77
C TRP A 204 15.15 -13.22 7.12
N ASN A 205 15.92 -13.39 8.17
CA ASN A 205 15.50 -13.11 9.54
C ASN A 205 15.56 -11.61 9.81
N LEU A 206 14.53 -11.08 10.43
CA LEU A 206 14.40 -9.65 10.74
C LEU A 206 15.15 -9.22 12.02
N GLY A 207 15.70 -10.17 12.79
CA GLY A 207 16.37 -9.89 14.06
C GLY A 207 15.39 -9.39 15.11
N GLU A 208 15.62 -8.19 15.64
CA GLU A 208 14.78 -7.56 16.67
C GLU A 208 13.52 -6.87 16.11
N MET A 209 13.33 -6.92 14.80
CA MET A 209 12.18 -6.30 14.12
C MET A 209 11.05 -7.31 14.00
N HIS A 210 9.84 -6.92 14.34
CA HIS A 210 8.68 -7.79 14.37
C HIS A 210 7.45 -7.14 13.72
N ALA A 211 6.45 -7.97 13.43
CA ALA A 211 5.19 -7.53 12.83
C ALA A 211 5.41 -6.80 11.48
N ASN A 212 6.07 -7.49 10.56
CA ASN A 212 6.32 -7.07 9.19
C ASN A 212 5.07 -7.37 8.34
N PHE A 213 4.22 -6.36 8.17
CA PHE A 213 2.97 -6.52 7.40
C PHE A 213 3.16 -6.08 5.95
N PRO A 214 3.37 -4.80 5.62
CA PRO A 214 3.42 -4.38 4.23
C PRO A 214 4.81 -4.55 3.61
N MET A 215 4.82 -4.65 2.29
CA MET A 215 6.06 -4.58 1.50
C MET A 215 5.82 -3.97 0.12
N ALA A 216 6.88 -3.40 -0.46
CA ALA A 216 6.95 -2.95 -1.84
C ALA A 216 8.32 -3.28 -2.43
N VAL A 217 8.45 -3.29 -3.75
CA VAL A 217 9.69 -3.63 -4.44
C VAL A 217 10.08 -2.55 -5.45
N ASP A 218 11.36 -2.23 -5.51
CA ASP A 218 12.03 -1.52 -6.60
C ASP A 218 12.89 -2.53 -7.34
N GLU A 219 12.32 -3.12 -8.38
CA GLU A 219 13.00 -4.13 -9.18
C GLU A 219 14.25 -3.58 -9.87
N ALA A 220 14.17 -2.34 -10.35
CA ALA A 220 15.27 -1.71 -11.09
C ALA A 220 16.52 -1.45 -10.23
N ALA A 221 16.34 -1.19 -8.94
CA ALA A 221 17.44 -0.99 -8.00
C ALA A 221 17.70 -2.22 -7.12
N HIS A 222 17.00 -3.33 -7.33
CA HIS A 222 17.08 -4.56 -6.51
C HIS A 222 16.84 -4.26 -5.02
N ARG A 223 15.77 -3.52 -4.69
CA ARG A 223 15.44 -3.16 -3.30
C ARG A 223 14.04 -3.60 -2.92
N LEU A 224 13.96 -4.28 -1.78
CA LEU A 224 12.71 -4.65 -1.14
C LEU A 224 12.49 -3.76 0.08
N PHE A 225 11.34 -3.14 0.15
CA PHE A 225 10.90 -2.29 1.25
C PHE A 225 9.92 -3.07 2.11
N VAL A 226 10.15 -3.09 3.42
CA VAL A 226 9.30 -3.79 4.39
C VAL A 226 9.07 -2.86 5.57
N ALA A 227 7.81 -2.63 5.95
CA ALA A 227 7.55 -1.91 7.17
C ALA A 227 7.22 -2.87 8.32
N THR A 228 7.76 -2.55 9.50
CA THR A 228 7.50 -3.27 10.76
C THR A 228 6.74 -2.39 11.73
N ARG A 229 6.00 -3.02 12.66
CA ARG A 229 5.26 -2.29 13.69
C ARG A 229 5.96 -2.29 15.06
N ARG A 230 6.93 -3.19 15.27
CA ARG A 230 7.61 -3.34 16.57
C ARG A 230 9.11 -3.64 16.41
N PRO A 231 9.97 -2.61 16.53
CA PRO A 231 9.67 -1.18 16.47
C PRO A 231 9.13 -0.76 15.11
N ALA A 232 8.43 0.38 15.05
CA ALA A 232 7.90 0.92 13.80
C ALA A 232 9.05 1.47 12.95
N ALA A 233 9.28 0.85 11.80
CA ALA A 233 10.39 1.20 10.91
C ALA A 233 10.14 0.72 9.48
N LEU A 234 10.71 1.43 8.52
CA LEU A 234 10.95 0.95 7.17
C LEU A 234 12.32 0.26 7.13
N LEU A 235 12.34 -0.99 6.70
CA LEU A 235 13.53 -1.78 6.43
C LEU A 235 13.74 -1.86 4.92
N VAL A 236 14.97 -1.67 4.47
CA VAL A 236 15.33 -1.82 3.06
C VAL A 236 16.29 -2.99 2.93
N TYR A 237 15.96 -3.93 2.06
CA TYR A 237 16.77 -5.10 1.77
C TYR A 237 17.25 -5.06 0.33
N ASP A 238 18.44 -5.58 0.12
CA ASP A 238 18.95 -5.92 -1.21
C ASP A 238 18.40 -7.28 -1.62
N THR A 239 17.69 -7.35 -2.76
CA THR A 239 16.97 -8.57 -3.18
C THR A 239 17.88 -9.68 -3.66
N GLU A 240 19.10 -9.36 -4.12
CA GLU A 240 20.06 -10.36 -4.60
C GLU A 240 20.77 -11.06 -3.44
N THR A 241 21.09 -10.30 -2.38
CA THR A 241 21.90 -10.81 -1.25
C THR A 241 21.09 -11.12 -0.01
N GLY A 242 19.86 -10.61 0.10
CA GLY A 242 19.04 -10.69 1.30
C GLY A 242 19.55 -9.85 2.48
N LYS A 243 20.54 -8.99 2.27
CA LYS A 243 21.10 -8.15 3.31
C LYS A 243 20.25 -6.90 3.54
N ARG A 244 20.02 -6.57 4.81
CA ARG A 244 19.41 -5.29 5.17
C ARG A 244 20.40 -4.16 4.92
N VAL A 245 20.01 -3.23 4.05
CA VAL A 245 20.81 -2.08 3.62
C VAL A 245 20.68 -0.93 4.60
N THR A 246 19.42 -0.62 4.98
CA THR A 246 19.16 0.48 5.92
C THR A 246 17.86 0.25 6.71
N THR A 247 17.70 1.04 7.75
CA THR A 247 16.50 1.08 8.60
C THR A 247 16.17 2.54 8.88
N LEU A 248 14.91 2.93 8.65
CA LEU A 248 14.41 4.28 8.86
C LEU A 248 13.20 4.22 9.82
N PRO A 249 13.19 4.91 10.96
CA PRO A 249 11.99 5.02 11.79
C PRO A 249 10.85 5.66 11.00
N ILE A 250 9.64 5.11 11.15
CA ILE A 250 8.40 5.64 10.57
C ILE A 250 7.30 5.66 11.64
N ASP A 251 6.14 6.24 11.31
CA ASP A 251 4.96 6.13 12.17
C ASP A 251 4.48 4.68 12.28
N GLY A 252 3.81 4.37 13.37
CA GLY A 252 3.37 3.01 13.69
C GLY A 252 2.12 2.57 12.94
N ASP A 253 1.88 1.24 13.03
CA ASP A 253 0.70 0.57 12.48
C ASP A 253 0.59 0.66 10.96
N ALA A 254 1.73 0.59 10.23
CA ALA A 254 1.72 0.51 8.78
C ALA A 254 1.14 -0.83 8.31
N ASP A 255 0.27 -0.79 7.27
CA ASP A 255 -0.37 -1.96 6.66
C ASP A 255 -0.23 -1.98 5.13
N ASP A 256 -0.08 -0.82 4.50
CA ASP A 256 0.26 -0.73 3.08
C ASP A 256 1.48 0.13 2.83
N LEU A 257 2.28 -0.31 1.86
CA LEU A 257 3.51 0.31 1.41
C LEU A 257 3.57 0.26 -0.12
N PHE A 258 3.84 1.39 -0.75
CA PHE A 258 3.92 1.47 -2.21
C PHE A 258 5.21 2.16 -2.64
N PHE A 259 5.80 1.68 -3.73
CA PHE A 259 6.93 2.32 -4.39
C PHE A 259 6.48 3.00 -5.68
N ASP A 260 6.80 4.28 -5.80
CA ASP A 260 6.58 5.10 -6.98
C ASP A 260 7.92 5.27 -7.70
N ALA A 261 8.09 4.52 -8.78
CA ALA A 261 9.33 4.52 -9.55
C ALA A 261 9.55 5.85 -10.30
N GLU A 262 8.49 6.57 -10.71
CA GLU A 262 8.61 7.83 -11.44
C GLU A 262 9.22 8.92 -10.56
N TYR A 263 8.75 9.05 -9.32
CA TYR A 263 9.23 10.06 -8.37
C TYR A 263 10.28 9.52 -7.40
N ARG A 264 10.58 8.22 -7.46
CA ARG A 264 11.47 7.50 -6.54
C ARG A 264 11.07 7.76 -5.09
N ARG A 265 9.80 7.46 -4.79
CA ARG A 265 9.17 7.67 -3.48
C ARG A 265 8.54 6.41 -2.97
N ILE A 266 8.55 6.28 -1.66
CA ILE A 266 7.82 5.24 -0.93
C ILE A 266 6.69 5.95 -0.19
N TYR A 267 5.48 5.43 -0.30
CA TYR A 267 4.32 5.86 0.47
C TYR A 267 4.04 4.81 1.53
N ALA A 268 4.24 5.16 2.80
CA ALA A 268 3.92 4.31 3.95
C ALA A 268 2.61 4.81 4.58
N ILE A 269 1.55 3.99 4.53
CA ILE A 269 0.26 4.32 5.11
C ILE A 269 0.24 3.77 6.53
N CYS A 270 0.31 4.68 7.51
CA CYS A 270 0.48 4.37 8.92
C CYS A 270 -0.82 4.61 9.69
N GLY A 271 -1.36 3.57 10.32
CA GLY A 271 -2.61 3.60 11.07
C GLY A 271 -2.62 4.54 12.29
N GLN A 272 -1.47 5.04 12.71
CA GLN A 272 -1.39 6.14 13.67
C GLN A 272 -1.97 7.45 13.14
N GLY A 273 -2.28 7.53 11.85
CA GLY A 273 -2.97 8.66 11.22
C GLY A 273 -2.11 9.50 10.30
N ALA A 274 -1.20 8.88 9.57
CA ALA A 274 -0.38 9.58 8.59
C ALA A 274 -0.04 8.71 7.36
N VAL A 275 0.22 9.37 6.23
CA VAL A 275 1.02 8.83 5.14
C VAL A 275 2.37 9.49 5.20
N GLU A 276 3.43 8.70 5.37
CA GLU A 276 4.79 9.19 5.24
C GLU A 276 5.28 9.02 3.80
N VAL A 277 5.84 10.09 3.27
CA VAL A 277 6.44 10.10 1.94
C VAL A 277 7.96 10.08 2.10
N ILE A 278 8.56 8.98 1.67
CA ILE A 278 9.97 8.72 1.83
C ILE A 278 10.63 8.78 0.46
N ARG A 279 11.61 9.64 0.27
CA ARG A 279 12.38 9.73 -0.97
C ARG A 279 13.53 8.74 -0.96
N GLN A 280 13.63 7.95 -2.01
CA GLN A 280 14.83 7.20 -2.35
C GLN A 280 15.80 8.17 -3.04
N GLN A 281 16.87 8.56 -2.37
CA GLN A 281 17.92 9.42 -2.92
C GLN A 281 18.82 8.63 -3.89
N ASP A 282 19.18 7.44 -3.48
CA ASP A 282 19.82 6.40 -4.29
C ASP A 282 19.39 5.02 -3.74
N ALA A 283 20.00 3.94 -4.22
CA ALA A 283 19.64 2.59 -3.81
C ALA A 283 19.77 2.35 -2.29
N ASP A 284 20.64 3.09 -1.60
CA ASP A 284 21.01 2.83 -0.20
C ASP A 284 20.59 3.95 0.76
N ARG A 285 20.19 5.12 0.25
CA ARG A 285 19.87 6.30 1.06
C ARG A 285 18.43 6.76 0.88
N TYR A 286 17.76 6.92 2.00
CA TYR A 286 16.33 7.27 2.07
C TYR A 286 16.12 8.38 3.10
N ALA A 287 15.13 9.24 2.86
CA ALA A 287 14.76 10.31 3.76
C ALA A 287 13.26 10.57 3.73
N ILE A 288 12.63 10.76 4.88
CA ILE A 288 11.25 11.25 4.97
C ILE A 288 11.26 12.70 4.48
N ILE A 289 10.44 12.98 3.47
CA ILE A 289 10.33 14.31 2.85
C ILE A 289 9.01 15.01 3.16
N ALA A 290 7.99 14.22 3.56
CA ALA A 290 6.71 14.76 3.99
C ALA A 290 5.97 13.76 4.87
N LYS A 291 5.06 14.29 5.69
CA LYS A 291 4.12 13.54 6.51
C LYS A 291 2.73 14.16 6.31
N MET A 292 1.85 13.41 5.65
CA MET A 292 0.49 13.85 5.37
C MET A 292 -0.44 13.29 6.44
N VAL A 293 -1.09 14.16 7.20
CA VAL A 293 -2.03 13.74 8.24
C VAL A 293 -3.28 13.11 7.62
N THR A 294 -3.63 11.92 8.08
CA THR A 294 -4.84 11.21 7.69
C THR A 294 -5.82 11.08 8.87
N ALA A 295 -6.12 9.88 9.31
CA ALA A 295 -6.95 9.62 10.49
C ALA A 295 -6.47 8.35 11.20
N ALA A 296 -6.74 8.25 12.49
CA ALA A 296 -6.44 7.02 13.24
C ALA A 296 -7.13 5.80 12.61
N GLY A 297 -6.39 4.72 12.43
CA GLY A 297 -6.83 3.49 11.78
C GLY A 297 -6.80 3.51 10.24
N ALA A 298 -6.49 4.64 9.60
CA ALA A 298 -6.25 4.72 8.16
C ALA A 298 -4.86 4.14 7.84
N ARG A 299 -4.81 2.85 7.54
CA ARG A 299 -3.57 2.08 7.37
C ARG A 299 -3.43 1.41 6.01
N THR A 300 -4.54 1.31 5.27
CA THR A 300 -4.61 0.64 3.97
C THR A 300 -4.98 1.61 2.86
N GLY A 301 -4.60 1.27 1.64
CA GLY A 301 -4.83 2.10 0.48
C GLY A 301 -4.44 1.43 -0.82
N LEU A 302 -4.28 2.25 -1.87
CA LEU A 302 -3.82 1.82 -3.18
C LEU A 302 -3.09 2.97 -3.87
N PHE A 303 -1.90 2.71 -4.37
CA PHE A 303 -1.21 3.62 -5.27
C PHE A 303 -1.39 3.17 -6.72
N SER A 304 -1.90 4.06 -7.56
CA SER A 304 -2.01 3.87 -9.01
C SER A 304 -1.01 4.77 -9.72
N ALA A 305 0.08 4.18 -10.20
CA ALA A 305 1.10 4.91 -10.96
C ALA A 305 0.53 5.51 -12.25
N ALA A 306 -0.30 4.75 -12.98
CA ALA A 306 -0.93 5.22 -14.22
C ALA A 306 -1.81 6.46 -14.02
N ARG A 307 -2.44 6.60 -12.84
CA ARG A 307 -3.30 7.74 -12.49
C ARG A 307 -2.57 8.80 -11.67
N LYS A 308 -1.34 8.55 -11.26
CA LYS A 308 -0.58 9.40 -10.32
C LYS A 308 -1.42 9.73 -9.08
N THR A 309 -2.01 8.71 -8.49
CA THR A 309 -3.00 8.86 -7.42
C THR A 309 -2.77 7.85 -6.32
N LEU A 310 -2.80 8.32 -5.08
CA LEU A 310 -2.84 7.49 -3.88
C LEU A 310 -4.24 7.55 -3.29
N TYR A 311 -4.89 6.41 -3.15
CA TYR A 311 -6.15 6.22 -2.44
C TYR A 311 -5.85 5.76 -1.02
N VAL A 312 -6.46 6.36 -0.02
CA VAL A 312 -6.30 5.97 1.39
C VAL A 312 -7.68 5.68 1.96
N ALA A 313 -7.85 4.45 2.45
CA ALA A 313 -9.07 4.06 3.14
C ALA A 313 -9.07 4.59 4.58
N VAL A 314 -10.12 5.30 4.95
CA VAL A 314 -10.30 5.85 6.29
C VAL A 314 -11.51 5.15 6.92
N PRO A 315 -11.32 4.32 7.96
CA PRO A 315 -12.43 3.66 8.65
C PRO A 315 -13.28 4.65 9.44
N SER A 316 -14.52 4.29 9.72
CA SER A 316 -15.38 5.09 10.58
C SER A 316 -14.82 5.16 12.01
N HIS A 317 -14.86 6.35 12.61
CA HIS A 317 -14.40 6.56 13.99
C HIS A 317 -15.29 7.56 14.71
N GLY A 318 -15.83 7.17 15.85
CA GLY A 318 -16.78 8.00 16.60
C GLY A 318 -17.98 8.41 15.75
N SER A 319 -18.20 9.70 15.54
CA SER A 319 -19.25 10.24 14.68
C SER A 319 -18.84 10.39 13.21
N SER A 320 -17.55 10.19 12.88
CA SER A 320 -17.05 10.32 11.53
C SER A 320 -17.35 9.04 10.72
N ALA A 321 -17.93 9.22 9.56
CA ALA A 321 -18.20 8.11 8.63
C ALA A 321 -16.89 7.62 8.00
N ALA A 322 -16.91 6.38 7.51
CA ALA A 322 -15.82 5.88 6.67
C ALA A 322 -15.78 6.63 5.34
N GLU A 323 -14.60 6.74 4.76
CA GLU A 323 -14.37 7.44 3.49
C GLU A 323 -13.14 6.89 2.77
N VAL A 324 -13.01 7.18 1.48
CA VAL A 324 -11.76 7.05 0.74
C VAL A 324 -11.25 8.45 0.41
N ARG A 325 -10.03 8.76 0.84
CA ARG A 325 -9.31 9.98 0.47
C ARG A 325 -8.48 9.76 -0.76
N VAL A 326 -8.59 10.66 -1.72
CA VAL A 326 -7.93 10.62 -3.01
C VAL A 326 -6.86 11.71 -3.04
N TYR A 327 -5.60 11.31 -3.13
CA TYR A 327 -4.47 12.23 -3.19
C TYR A 327 -3.84 12.21 -4.57
N ALA A 328 -3.73 13.37 -5.21
CA ALA A 328 -2.91 13.53 -6.41
C ALA A 328 -1.43 13.53 -6.03
N VAL A 329 -0.62 12.76 -6.73
CA VAL A 329 0.85 12.74 -6.61
C VAL A 329 1.46 13.87 -7.44
N ARG A 330 2.41 14.61 -6.83
CA ARG A 330 3.06 15.80 -7.43
C ARG A 330 4.58 15.74 -7.37
#